data_c0b6b093b08e38060afd013238a9718f
#
_entry.id   c0b6b093b08e38060afd013238a9718f
#
_cell.length_a   1.000
_cell.length_b   1.000
_cell.length_c   1.000
_cell.angle_alpha   90.00
_cell.angle_beta   90.00
_cell.angle_gamma   90.00
#
_symmetry.space_group_name_H-M   'P 1'
#
loop_
_entity.id
_entity.type
_entity.pdbx_description
1 polymer ?
#
loop_
_entity_poly.entity_id
_entity_poly.type
_entity_poly.pdbx_seq_one_letter_code
_entity_poly.pdbx_strand_id
1 'polypeptide(L)'
;MREHKYEIKRHLLTAVTVLIVSTLLCACAQGAAFNGNMTRDKDHFDMTFEILNTSYSHELEMKEGEALEVTVDDESGNLSLLIQKDDDKPIYQGNKIESAKFQVGIETEGTYTLTVTGRKARGHVIVNRVGG
;
A
#
# COMPACT_ATOMS: atom_id res chain seq x y z
N MET A 1 50.24 4.62 -29.19
CA MET A 1 50.31 3.94 -27.89
C MET A 1 49.60 4.66 -26.76
N ARG A 2 49.53 5.96 -26.72
CA ARG A 2 48.79 6.70 -25.68
C ARG A 2 47.24 6.58 -25.83
N GLU A 3 46.75 6.42 -27.04
CA GLU A 3 45.31 6.32 -27.29
C GLU A 3 44.70 5.01 -26.82
N HIS A 4 45.40 3.88 -26.86
CA HIS A 4 44.92 2.59 -26.36
C HIS A 4 44.74 2.55 -24.85
N LYS A 5 45.52 3.26 -24.07
CA LYS A 5 45.35 3.34 -22.62
C LYS A 5 44.11 4.13 -22.18
N TYR A 6 43.72 5.13 -22.96
CA TYR A 6 42.52 5.95 -22.67
C TYR A 6 41.22 5.20 -22.93
N GLU A 7 41.15 4.40 -23.95
CA GLU A 7 39.95 3.66 -24.28
C GLU A 7 39.65 2.55 -23.28
N ILE A 8 40.66 1.82 -22.82
CA ILE A 8 40.49 0.75 -21.82
C ILE A 8 40.00 1.31 -20.50
N LYS A 9 40.48 2.46 -20.06
CA LYS A 9 40.00 3.13 -18.84
C LYS A 9 38.56 3.60 -18.95
N ARG A 10 38.13 4.07 -20.10
CA ARG A 10 36.75 4.51 -20.35
C ARG A 10 35.77 3.34 -20.29
N HIS A 11 36.08 2.22 -20.90
CA HIS A 11 35.23 1.01 -20.88
C HIS A 11 35.13 0.39 -19.49
N LEU A 12 36.18 0.38 -18.71
CA LEU A 12 36.21 -0.09 -17.34
C LEU A 12 35.33 0.76 -16.42
N LEU A 13 35.42 2.09 -16.51
CA LEU A 13 34.58 3.02 -15.74
C LEU A 13 33.09 2.87 -16.05
N THR A 14 32.74 2.70 -17.33
CA THR A 14 31.35 2.51 -17.76
C THR A 14 30.76 1.19 -17.23
N ALA A 15 31.55 0.11 -17.28
CA ALA A 15 31.12 -1.20 -16.78
C ALA A 15 30.89 -1.19 -15.26
N VAL A 16 31.75 -0.54 -14.50
CA VAL A 16 31.60 -0.40 -13.04
C VAL A 16 30.37 0.42 -12.66
N THR A 17 30.10 1.51 -13.40
CA THR A 17 28.91 2.36 -13.15
C THR A 17 27.61 1.59 -13.39
N VAL A 18 27.53 0.81 -14.45
CA VAL A 18 26.34 -0.01 -14.76
C VAL A 18 26.10 -1.07 -13.68
N LEU A 19 27.15 -1.69 -13.18
CA LEU A 19 27.05 -2.72 -12.13
C LEU A 19 26.53 -2.12 -10.81
N ILE A 20 26.97 -0.93 -10.42
CA ILE A 20 26.51 -0.23 -9.21
C ILE A 20 25.03 0.12 -9.30
N VAL A 21 24.55 0.61 -10.45
CA VAL A 21 23.14 0.95 -10.69
C VAL A 21 22.26 -0.30 -10.60
N SER A 22 22.69 -1.43 -11.15
CA SER A 22 21.96 -2.70 -11.06
C SER A 22 21.78 -3.18 -9.62
N THR A 23 22.83 -3.04 -8.80
CA THR A 23 22.78 -3.47 -7.39
C THR A 23 21.84 -2.59 -6.56
N LEU A 24 21.80 -1.29 -6.82
CA LEU A 24 20.89 -0.36 -6.15
C LEU A 24 19.42 -0.64 -6.49
N LEU A 25 19.10 -0.99 -7.73
CA LEU A 25 17.74 -1.36 -8.15
C LEU A 25 17.27 -2.64 -7.46
N CYS A 26 18.11 -3.65 -7.32
CA CYS A 26 17.80 -4.88 -6.60
C CYS A 26 17.56 -4.64 -5.10
N ALA A 27 18.31 -3.74 -4.46
CA ALA A 27 18.12 -3.41 -3.04
C ALA A 27 16.78 -2.71 -2.77
N CYS A 28 16.28 -1.86 -3.69
CA CYS A 28 14.98 -1.21 -3.57
C CYS A 28 13.80 -2.18 -3.73
N ALA A 29 13.94 -3.26 -4.49
CA ALA A 29 12.90 -4.25 -4.73
C ALA A 29 12.69 -5.23 -3.56
N GLN A 30 13.65 -5.35 -2.64
CA GLN A 30 13.61 -6.31 -1.52
C GLN A 30 12.75 -5.86 -0.32
N GLY A 31 12.26 -4.61 -0.30
CA GLY A 31 11.48 -4.05 0.81
C GLY A 31 10.00 -4.42 0.81
N ALA A 32 9.38 -4.58 -0.37
CA ALA A 32 7.96 -4.86 -0.50
C ALA A 32 7.66 -6.34 -0.31
N ALA A 33 6.69 -6.66 0.55
CA ALA A 33 6.31 -8.05 0.81
C ALA A 33 4.83 -8.15 1.17
N PHE A 34 4.17 -9.18 0.68
CA PHE A 34 2.83 -9.58 1.09
C PHE A 34 2.73 -11.10 1.11
N ASN A 35 2.29 -11.62 2.26
CA ASN A 35 1.95 -13.03 2.40
C ASN A 35 0.61 -13.12 3.13
N GLY A 36 -0.41 -13.60 2.44
CA GLY A 36 -1.75 -13.68 2.97
C GLY A 36 -2.80 -13.88 1.89
N ASN A 37 -4.03 -13.52 2.21
CA ASN A 37 -5.17 -13.61 1.32
C ASN A 37 -5.86 -12.26 1.21
N MET A 38 -6.39 -11.98 0.02
CA MET A 38 -7.14 -10.76 -0.24
C MET A 38 -8.37 -11.06 -1.08
N THR A 39 -9.52 -10.60 -0.65
CA THR A 39 -10.77 -10.66 -1.40
C THR A 39 -11.30 -9.24 -1.60
N ARG A 40 -11.65 -8.91 -2.82
CA ARG A 40 -12.16 -7.58 -3.18
C ARG A 40 -13.35 -7.71 -4.10
N ASP A 41 -14.40 -6.97 -3.80
CA ASP A 41 -15.53 -6.78 -4.71
C ASP A 41 -16.13 -5.38 -4.49
N LYS A 42 -17.27 -5.10 -5.14
CA LYS A 42 -17.90 -3.77 -5.07
C LYS A 42 -18.40 -3.38 -3.68
N ASP A 43 -18.59 -4.32 -2.77
CA ASP A 43 -19.16 -4.11 -1.45
C ASP A 43 -18.23 -4.49 -0.30
N HIS A 44 -17.08 -5.09 -0.61
CA HIS A 44 -16.30 -5.80 0.37
C HIS A 44 -14.81 -5.78 0.04
N PHE A 45 -14.01 -5.56 1.06
CA PHE A 45 -12.56 -5.70 1.03
C PHE A 45 -12.14 -6.48 2.28
N ASP A 46 -11.48 -7.59 2.08
CA ASP A 46 -11.01 -8.45 3.16
C ASP A 46 -9.56 -8.83 2.90
N MET A 47 -8.71 -8.56 3.86
CA MET A 47 -7.28 -8.78 3.73
C MET A 47 -6.73 -9.38 5.01
N THR A 48 -6.29 -10.63 4.95
CA THR A 48 -5.59 -11.32 6.03
C THR A 48 -4.14 -11.48 5.63
N PHE A 49 -3.22 -11.16 6.52
CA PHE A 49 -1.80 -11.19 6.18
C PHE A 49 -0.94 -11.65 7.35
N GLU A 50 0.01 -12.50 7.06
CA GLU A 50 1.09 -12.86 7.95
C GLU A 50 2.24 -11.86 7.84
N ILE A 51 2.45 -11.32 6.63
CA ILE A 51 3.41 -10.24 6.36
C ILE A 51 2.74 -9.25 5.42
N LEU A 52 2.69 -7.99 5.83
CA LEU A 52 2.36 -6.87 4.96
C LEU A 52 3.42 -5.79 5.15
N ASN A 53 4.20 -5.55 4.12
CA ASN A 53 5.23 -4.50 4.09
C ASN A 53 5.15 -3.73 2.78
N THR A 54 3.96 -3.28 2.43
CA THR A 54 3.63 -2.51 1.23
C THR A 54 2.23 -1.93 1.38
N SER A 55 1.72 -1.28 0.33
CA SER A 55 0.37 -0.71 0.29
C SER A 55 -0.49 -1.41 -0.75
N TYR A 56 -1.77 -1.59 -0.41
CA TYR A 56 -2.80 -2.03 -1.35
C TYR A 56 -3.98 -1.08 -1.32
N SER A 57 -4.55 -0.85 -2.50
CA SER A 57 -5.71 0.04 -2.66
C SER A 57 -6.89 -0.69 -3.30
N HIS A 58 -8.08 -0.26 -2.93
CA HIS A 58 -9.33 -0.74 -3.50
C HIS A 58 -10.31 0.42 -3.64
N GLU A 59 -10.98 0.51 -4.79
CA GLU A 59 -11.98 1.53 -5.05
C GLU A 59 -13.38 1.00 -4.75
N LEU A 60 -14.19 1.84 -4.09
CA LEU A 60 -15.58 1.55 -3.77
C LEU A 60 -16.44 2.73 -4.22
N GLU A 61 -17.49 2.44 -4.99
CA GLU A 61 -18.49 3.46 -5.32
C GLU A 61 -19.52 3.54 -4.20
N MET A 62 -19.62 4.70 -3.58
CA MET A 62 -20.46 4.92 -2.41
C MET A 62 -21.52 5.98 -2.69
N LYS A 63 -22.68 5.81 -2.05
CA LYS A 63 -23.77 6.78 -2.10
C LYS A 63 -23.85 7.55 -0.79
N GLU A 64 -24.41 8.75 -0.87
CA GLU A 64 -24.72 9.55 0.32
C GLU A 64 -25.59 8.74 1.29
N GLY A 65 -25.24 8.79 2.57
CA GLY A 65 -25.95 8.08 3.63
C GLY A 65 -25.48 6.65 3.88
N GLU A 66 -24.68 6.08 2.99
CA GLU A 66 -24.02 4.81 3.24
C GLU A 66 -22.84 4.97 4.20
N ALA A 67 -22.32 3.87 4.68
CA ALA A 67 -21.13 3.88 5.53
C ALA A 67 -20.20 2.73 5.18
N LEU A 68 -18.95 2.88 5.57
CA LEU A 68 -17.97 1.80 5.55
C LEU A 68 -17.77 1.28 6.97
N GLU A 69 -18.06 0.01 7.19
CA GLU A 69 -17.73 -0.66 8.43
C GLU A 69 -16.33 -1.23 8.35
N VAL A 70 -15.45 -0.77 9.23
CA VAL A 70 -14.05 -1.14 9.25
C VAL A 70 -13.76 -1.98 10.47
N THR A 71 -13.17 -3.14 10.26
CA THR A 71 -12.66 -4.01 11.33
C THR A 71 -11.17 -4.20 11.12
N VAL A 72 -10.39 -3.87 12.12
CA VAL A 72 -8.93 -4.02 12.11
C VAL A 72 -8.54 -4.94 13.24
N ASP A 73 -7.73 -5.93 12.94
CA ASP A 73 -7.04 -6.76 13.91
C ASP A 73 -5.54 -6.61 13.64
N ASP A 74 -4.86 -5.87 14.50
CA ASP A 74 -3.43 -5.63 14.40
C ASP A 74 -2.69 -6.52 15.40
N GLU A 75 -2.08 -7.59 14.89
CA GLU A 75 -1.32 -8.52 15.73
C GLU A 75 0.12 -8.04 15.97
N SER A 76 0.75 -7.47 14.94
CA SER A 76 2.12 -6.95 15.05
C SER A 76 2.43 -5.99 13.91
N GLY A 77 3.47 -5.18 14.09
CA GLY A 77 3.89 -4.18 13.13
C GLY A 77 3.01 -2.94 13.14
N ASN A 78 3.06 -2.17 12.06
CA ASN A 78 2.30 -0.94 11.93
C ASN A 78 1.33 -1.03 10.76
N LEU A 79 0.06 -0.71 10.99
CA LEU A 79 -0.97 -0.58 9.98
C LEU A 79 -1.41 0.86 9.86
N SER A 80 -1.61 1.32 8.63
CA SER A 80 -2.23 2.60 8.32
C SER A 80 -3.38 2.39 7.36
N LEU A 81 -4.43 3.18 7.52
CA LEU A 81 -5.62 3.12 6.68
C LEU A 81 -5.98 4.53 6.23
N LEU A 82 -6.20 4.67 4.93
CA LEU A 82 -6.62 5.91 4.29
C LEU A 82 -7.89 5.67 3.50
N ILE A 83 -8.89 6.52 3.67
CA ILE A 83 -10.11 6.52 2.85
C ILE A 83 -10.28 7.91 2.27
N GLN A 84 -10.29 7.99 0.95
CA GLN A 84 -10.26 9.26 0.23
C GLN A 84 -11.15 9.20 -1.00
N LYS A 85 -11.95 10.24 -1.21
CA LYS A 85 -12.73 10.41 -2.42
C LYS A 85 -11.89 11.19 -3.44
N ASP A 86 -11.56 10.56 -4.56
CA ASP A 86 -10.74 11.17 -5.63
C ASP A 86 -9.48 11.85 -5.04
N ASP A 87 -9.24 13.12 -5.39
CA ASP A 87 -8.13 13.92 -4.88
C ASP A 87 -8.52 14.81 -3.69
N ASP A 88 -9.71 14.63 -3.14
CA ASP A 88 -10.19 15.41 -2.00
C ASP A 88 -9.42 15.05 -0.72
N LYS A 89 -9.67 15.81 0.33
CA LYS A 89 -9.11 15.48 1.64
C LYS A 89 -9.62 14.11 2.09
N PRO A 90 -8.79 13.30 2.74
CA PRO A 90 -9.24 12.03 3.30
C PRO A 90 -10.43 12.21 4.24
N ILE A 91 -11.44 11.33 4.12
CA ILE A 91 -12.54 11.27 5.09
C ILE A 91 -12.15 10.47 6.33
N TYR A 92 -11.13 9.64 6.21
CA TYR A 92 -10.52 8.93 7.31
C TYR A 92 -9.04 8.72 7.04
N GLN A 93 -8.21 8.97 8.04
CA GLN A 93 -6.78 8.71 8.00
C GLN A 93 -6.31 8.25 9.36
N GLY A 94 -5.89 6.98 9.45
CA GLY A 94 -5.32 6.40 10.65
C GLY A 94 -3.90 5.94 10.39
N ASN A 95 -2.96 6.44 11.19
CA ASN A 95 -1.56 6.01 11.17
C ASN A 95 -1.31 5.17 12.42
N LYS A 96 -0.67 4.01 12.26
CA LYS A 96 -0.41 3.07 13.36
C LYS A 96 -1.70 2.72 14.09
N ILE A 97 -2.71 2.28 13.35
CA ILE A 97 -4.02 1.94 13.91
C ILE A 97 -3.93 0.66 14.73
N GLU A 98 -4.61 0.65 15.86
CA GLU A 98 -4.74 -0.51 16.73
C GLU A 98 -5.99 -1.31 16.35
N SER A 99 -6.14 -2.50 16.92
CA SER A 99 -7.32 -3.33 16.71
C SER A 99 -8.57 -2.58 17.14
N ALA A 100 -9.52 -2.45 16.21
CA ALA A 100 -10.73 -1.67 16.41
C ALA A 100 -11.80 -2.06 15.41
N LYS A 101 -13.04 -1.71 15.75
CA LYS A 101 -14.19 -1.78 14.84
C LYS A 101 -14.89 -0.44 14.88
N PHE A 102 -15.07 0.18 13.71
CA PHE A 102 -15.70 1.50 13.61
C PHE A 102 -16.37 1.67 12.25
N GLN A 103 -17.19 2.71 12.14
CA GLN A 103 -17.84 3.09 10.88
C GLN A 103 -17.38 4.46 10.41
N VAL A 104 -17.29 4.60 9.10
CA VAL A 104 -17.00 5.87 8.44
C VAL A 104 -18.18 6.22 7.54
N GLY A 105 -18.90 7.28 7.87
CA GLY A 105 -20.08 7.73 7.14
C GLY A 105 -19.71 8.43 5.83
N ILE A 106 -20.54 8.24 4.81
CA ILE A 106 -20.37 8.85 3.50
C ILE A 106 -21.32 10.03 3.36
N GLU A 107 -20.78 11.22 3.28
CA GLU A 107 -21.56 12.46 3.13
C GLU A 107 -21.84 12.81 1.67
N THR A 108 -20.93 12.44 0.78
CA THR A 108 -21.01 12.80 -0.64
C THR A 108 -20.85 11.56 -1.50
N GLU A 109 -21.75 11.35 -2.44
CA GLU A 109 -21.65 10.27 -3.43
C GLU A 109 -20.36 10.38 -4.25
N GLY A 110 -19.74 9.25 -4.54
CA GLY A 110 -18.57 9.19 -5.40
C GLY A 110 -17.75 7.92 -5.24
N THR A 111 -16.61 7.91 -5.89
CA THR A 111 -15.64 6.82 -5.82
C THR A 111 -14.64 7.09 -4.70
N TYR A 112 -14.57 6.18 -3.75
CA TYR A 112 -13.66 6.27 -2.62
C TYR A 112 -12.56 5.24 -2.76
N THR A 113 -11.33 5.66 -2.54
CA THR A 113 -10.18 4.77 -2.53
C THR A 113 -9.79 4.46 -1.10
N LEU A 114 -9.78 3.18 -0.79
CA LEU A 114 -9.31 2.63 0.45
C LEU A 114 -7.88 2.19 0.26
N THR A 115 -6.96 2.66 1.08
CA THR A 115 -5.55 2.25 1.02
C THR A 115 -5.10 1.71 2.36
N VAL A 116 -4.64 0.47 2.36
CA VAL A 116 -4.06 -0.19 3.53
C VAL A 116 -2.55 -0.26 3.34
N THR A 117 -1.82 0.27 4.29
CA THR A 117 -0.36 0.25 4.29
C THR A 117 0.13 -0.49 5.53
N GLY A 118 0.98 -1.47 5.32
CA GLY A 118 1.64 -2.20 6.39
C GLY A 118 3.14 -1.94 6.39
N ARG A 119 3.70 -1.94 7.60
CA ARG A 119 5.14 -1.96 7.83
C ARG A 119 5.44 -3.12 8.76
N LYS A 120 5.93 -4.22 8.19
CA LYS A 120 6.16 -5.48 8.90
C LYS A 120 4.92 -5.90 9.69
N ALA A 121 3.74 -5.69 9.10
CA ALA A 121 2.48 -5.90 9.77
C ALA A 121 1.99 -7.34 9.63
N ARG A 122 1.29 -7.79 10.65
CA ARG A 122 0.54 -9.03 10.69
C ARG A 122 -0.84 -8.74 11.26
N GLY A 123 -1.88 -9.27 10.62
CA GLY A 123 -3.23 -9.04 11.09
C GLY A 123 -4.29 -9.20 10.01
N HIS A 124 -5.39 -8.49 10.18
CA HIS A 124 -6.56 -8.60 9.35
C HIS A 124 -7.25 -7.24 9.23
N VAL A 125 -7.66 -6.89 8.04
CA VAL A 125 -8.47 -5.69 7.77
C VAL A 125 -9.67 -6.09 6.94
N ILE A 126 -10.85 -5.77 7.44
CA ILE A 126 -12.12 -5.99 6.73
C ILE A 126 -12.82 -4.65 6.60
N VAL A 127 -13.26 -4.34 5.39
CA VAL A 127 -14.10 -3.15 5.13
C VAL A 127 -15.33 -3.60 4.35
N ASN A 128 -16.51 -3.32 4.89
CA ASN A 128 -17.78 -3.64 4.28
C ASN A 128 -18.58 -2.37 4.02
N ARG A 129 -19.25 -2.31 2.87
CA ARG A 129 -20.27 -1.30 2.64
C ARG A 129 -21.52 -1.69 3.43
N VAL A 130 -22.06 -0.75 4.19
CA VAL A 130 -23.33 -0.90 4.88
C VAL A 130 -24.30 0.16 4.36
N GLY A 131 -25.52 -0.26 4.09
CA GLY A 131 -26.54 0.61 3.56
C GLY A 131 -26.98 1.68 4.54
N GLY A 132 -27.31 2.86 3.98
CA GLY A 132 -27.89 3.95 4.75
C GLY A 132 -29.40 3.84 4.85
#